data_e2d96e25a007df9bba2ce7c4a9f3c36e
#
_entry.id   e2d96e25a007df9bba2ce7c4a9f3c36e
#
_cell.length_a   1.000
_cell.length_b   1.000
_cell.length_c   1.000
_cell.angle_alpha   90.00
_cell.angle_beta   90.00
_cell.angle_gamma   90.00
#
_symmetry.space_group_name_H-M   'P 1'
#
loop_
_entity.id
_entity.type
_entity.pdbx_description
1 polymer ?
#
loop_
_entity_poly.entity_id
_entity_poly.type
_entity_poly.pdbx_seq_one_letter_code
_entity_poly.pdbx_strand_id
1 'polypeptide(L)'
;MEKLVLIKVGGKIVEEEETLRQLLNDFAAIEGYKVLVHGGGRSATKLAAQLGIESKMVNGRRITDAETLKVVTMVYGGLVNKNIVAGLQALGVNALGLTGADMNLMRSDKRPVAEVDYGFVGDVKEVNADLLASLIHQGIVPVLAPLTHDKQGHMLNTNADTIAGEAAKALAKHFEVTLMFCFEKKGVLLDENDDESVIPEIDRIAFKGYVEQGIIQGGMIPKL
;
A
#
# COMPACT_ATOMS: atom_id res chain seq x y z
N MET A 1 -7.30 -10.00 22.28
CA MET A 1 -7.77 -9.34 21.05
C MET A 1 -7.79 -10.38 19.95
N GLU A 2 -8.69 -10.27 18.99
CA GLU A 2 -8.73 -11.15 17.82
C GLU A 2 -7.56 -10.83 16.89
N LYS A 3 -7.02 -11.85 16.21
CA LYS A 3 -5.87 -11.69 15.31
C LYS A 3 -6.33 -11.16 13.95
N LEU A 4 -5.53 -10.25 13.38
CA LEU A 4 -5.74 -9.71 12.04
C LEU A 4 -4.42 -9.72 11.27
N VAL A 5 -4.46 -10.22 10.03
CA VAL A 5 -3.32 -10.16 9.11
C VAL A 5 -3.57 -9.06 8.09
N LEU A 6 -2.69 -8.06 8.04
CA LEU A 6 -2.70 -7.03 7.01
C LEU A 6 -1.54 -7.28 6.06
N ILE A 7 -1.84 -7.53 4.79
CA ILE A 7 -0.84 -7.82 3.78
C ILE A 7 -0.72 -6.64 2.81
N LYS A 8 0.48 -6.11 2.65
CA LYS A 8 0.80 -5.14 1.60
C LYS A 8 1.56 -5.82 0.48
N VAL A 9 1.03 -5.69 -0.73
CA VAL A 9 1.65 -6.28 -1.93
C VAL A 9 2.27 -5.21 -2.82
N GLY A 10 3.49 -5.49 -3.29
CA GLY A 10 4.24 -4.62 -4.20
C GLY A 10 3.67 -4.59 -5.61
N GLY A 11 4.04 -3.56 -6.38
CA GLY A 11 3.51 -3.33 -7.72
C GLY A 11 3.81 -4.44 -8.71
N LYS A 12 4.99 -5.08 -8.66
CA LYS A 12 5.33 -6.16 -9.59
C LYS A 12 4.42 -7.39 -9.43
N ILE A 13 4.13 -7.76 -8.17
CA ILE A 13 3.25 -8.90 -7.86
C ILE A 13 1.85 -8.67 -8.44
N VAL A 14 1.31 -7.45 -8.37
CA VAL A 14 -0.03 -7.14 -8.89
C VAL A 14 -0.10 -6.98 -10.40
N GLU A 15 1.04 -6.89 -11.09
CA GLU A 15 1.12 -6.69 -12.56
C GLU A 15 1.30 -7.99 -13.33
N GLU A 16 1.92 -8.99 -12.73
CA GLU A 16 2.12 -10.31 -13.34
C GLU A 16 0.93 -11.21 -12.98
N GLU A 17 0.14 -11.59 -13.97
CA GLU A 17 -1.12 -12.33 -13.80
C GLU A 17 -0.94 -13.62 -12.98
N GLU A 18 0.09 -14.40 -13.29
CA GLU A 18 0.37 -15.67 -12.60
C GLU A 18 0.73 -15.43 -11.12
N THR A 19 1.61 -14.46 -10.85
CA THR A 19 2.05 -14.12 -9.50
C THR A 19 0.90 -13.53 -8.68
N LEU A 20 0.05 -12.70 -9.30
CA LEU A 20 -1.14 -12.16 -8.66
C LEU A 20 -2.12 -13.29 -8.33
N ARG A 21 -2.37 -14.20 -9.27
CA ARG A 21 -3.26 -15.34 -9.07
C ARG A 21 -2.80 -16.21 -7.89
N GLN A 22 -1.50 -16.53 -7.82
CA GLN A 22 -0.94 -17.30 -6.69
C GLN A 22 -1.13 -16.54 -5.38
N LEU A 23 -0.77 -15.25 -5.33
CA LEU A 23 -0.96 -14.42 -4.14
C LEU A 23 -2.42 -14.41 -3.66
N LEU A 24 -3.38 -14.26 -4.59
CA LEU A 24 -4.80 -14.22 -4.22
C LEU A 24 -5.29 -15.57 -3.67
N ASN A 25 -4.81 -16.70 -4.20
CA ASN A 25 -5.09 -18.02 -3.65
C ASN A 25 -4.52 -18.16 -2.22
N ASP A 26 -3.25 -17.78 -2.02
CA ASP A 26 -2.60 -17.85 -0.70
C ASP A 26 -3.31 -16.91 0.30
N PHE A 27 -3.66 -15.69 -0.14
CA PHE A 27 -4.41 -14.74 0.68
C PHE A 27 -5.81 -15.26 1.02
N ALA A 28 -6.51 -15.89 0.07
CA ALA A 28 -7.83 -16.47 0.31
C ALA A 28 -7.78 -17.58 1.37
N ALA A 29 -6.71 -18.39 1.37
CA ALA A 29 -6.51 -19.48 2.31
C ALA A 29 -6.18 -19.03 3.76
N ILE A 30 -5.82 -17.76 3.99
CA ILE A 30 -5.61 -17.25 5.34
C ILE A 30 -6.93 -17.28 6.10
N GLU A 31 -6.96 -17.96 7.23
CA GLU A 31 -8.11 -17.99 8.14
C GLU A 31 -8.17 -16.73 9.01
N GLY A 32 -9.39 -16.36 9.43
CA GLY A 32 -9.63 -15.21 10.29
C GLY A 32 -9.64 -13.87 9.57
N TYR A 33 -9.42 -12.80 10.33
CA TYR A 33 -9.51 -11.44 9.80
C TYR A 33 -8.29 -11.03 9.00
N LYS A 34 -8.54 -10.43 7.84
CA LYS A 34 -7.48 -10.05 6.92
C LYS A 34 -7.83 -8.79 6.13
N VAL A 35 -6.80 -8.03 5.77
CA VAL A 35 -6.87 -6.80 4.96
C VAL A 35 -5.78 -6.88 3.90
N LEU A 36 -6.07 -6.44 2.68
CA LEU A 36 -5.10 -6.34 1.61
C LEU A 36 -4.85 -4.87 1.26
N VAL A 37 -3.58 -4.48 1.14
CA VAL A 37 -3.17 -3.18 0.61
C VAL A 37 -2.33 -3.42 -0.63
N HIS A 38 -2.68 -2.80 -1.75
CA HIS A 38 -1.95 -3.00 -3.00
C HIS A 38 -1.19 -1.76 -3.47
N GLY A 39 -0.15 -1.98 -4.26
CA GLY A 39 0.51 -0.96 -5.06
C GLY A 39 -0.13 -0.83 -6.44
N GLY A 40 0.66 -0.41 -7.43
CA GLY A 40 0.21 -0.23 -8.83
C GLY A 40 1.07 0.77 -9.60
N GLY A 41 2.20 1.18 -9.03
CA GLY A 41 3.03 2.25 -9.57
C GLY A 41 3.55 1.99 -10.99
N ARG A 42 3.90 0.75 -11.31
CA ARG A 42 4.37 0.37 -12.65
C ARG A 42 3.23 0.44 -13.67
N SER A 43 2.04 -0.10 -13.34
CA SER A 43 0.85 0.00 -14.20
C SER A 43 0.47 1.44 -14.47
N ALA A 44 0.54 2.31 -13.44
CA ALA A 44 0.31 3.74 -13.62
C ALA A 44 1.37 4.39 -14.53
N THR A 45 2.65 4.04 -14.39
CA THR A 45 3.71 4.52 -15.30
C THR A 45 3.47 4.08 -16.73
N LYS A 46 3.09 2.81 -16.93
CA LYS A 46 2.80 2.25 -18.26
C LYS A 46 1.61 2.97 -18.91
N LEU A 47 0.52 3.17 -18.18
CA LEU A 47 -0.64 3.89 -18.70
C LEU A 47 -0.33 5.37 -18.96
N ALA A 48 0.40 6.04 -18.08
CA ALA A 48 0.83 7.44 -18.27
C ALA A 48 1.62 7.58 -19.58
N ALA A 49 2.59 6.69 -19.82
CA ALA A 49 3.38 6.70 -21.06
C ALA A 49 2.51 6.51 -22.32
N GLN A 50 1.51 5.61 -22.28
CA GLN A 50 0.55 5.43 -23.37
C GLN A 50 -0.29 6.68 -23.67
N LEU A 51 -0.54 7.50 -22.64
CA LEU A 51 -1.27 8.76 -22.74
C LEU A 51 -0.36 9.97 -23.03
N GLY A 52 0.95 9.75 -23.21
CA GLY A 52 1.92 10.83 -23.45
C GLY A 52 2.24 11.66 -22.19
N ILE A 53 1.94 11.13 -20.97
CA ILE A 53 2.20 11.77 -19.69
C ILE A 53 3.52 11.25 -19.13
N GLU A 54 4.48 12.15 -18.89
CA GLU A 54 5.78 11.80 -18.32
C GLU A 54 5.64 11.51 -16.80
N SER A 55 6.09 10.34 -16.38
CA SER A 55 6.14 10.00 -14.95
C SER A 55 7.47 10.40 -14.32
N LYS A 56 7.45 11.33 -13.37
CA LYS A 56 8.64 11.80 -12.64
C LYS A 56 8.69 11.18 -11.25
N MET A 57 9.85 10.67 -10.87
CA MET A 57 10.09 10.05 -9.56
C MET A 57 11.25 10.76 -8.87
N VAL A 58 11.08 11.09 -7.59
CA VAL A 58 12.12 11.65 -6.73
C VAL A 58 12.13 10.88 -5.41
N ASN A 59 13.28 10.37 -5.01
CA ASN A 59 13.45 9.57 -3.78
C ASN A 59 12.42 8.43 -3.64
N GLY A 60 12.15 7.72 -4.75
CA GLY A 60 11.19 6.61 -4.80
C GLY A 60 9.70 7.03 -4.73
N ARG A 61 9.40 8.34 -4.76
CA ARG A 61 8.04 8.90 -4.72
C ARG A 61 7.70 9.56 -6.04
N ARG A 62 6.47 9.38 -6.49
CA ARG A 62 5.95 9.96 -7.73
C ARG A 62 5.59 11.43 -7.52
N ILE A 63 6.15 12.32 -8.34
CA ILE A 63 5.60 13.67 -8.51
C ILE A 63 4.24 13.51 -9.18
N THR A 64 3.21 14.07 -8.56
CA THR A 64 1.82 13.86 -8.95
C THR A 64 1.17 15.20 -9.28
N ASP A 65 1.31 15.65 -10.52
CA ASP A 65 0.54 16.77 -11.06
C ASP A 65 -0.91 16.35 -11.32
N ALA A 66 -1.72 17.26 -11.83
CA ALA A 66 -3.15 17.02 -12.07
C ALA A 66 -3.40 15.88 -13.07
N GLU A 67 -2.61 15.78 -14.15
CA GLU A 67 -2.77 14.72 -15.14
C GLU A 67 -2.29 13.37 -14.60
N THR A 68 -1.18 13.36 -13.88
CA THR A 68 -0.69 12.16 -13.19
C THR A 68 -1.70 11.69 -12.13
N LEU A 69 -2.36 12.63 -11.41
CA LEU A 69 -3.38 12.26 -10.42
C LEU A 69 -4.57 11.53 -11.08
N LYS A 70 -5.02 11.97 -12.25
CA LYS A 70 -6.08 11.27 -13.02
C LYS A 70 -5.65 9.83 -13.34
N VAL A 71 -4.43 9.67 -13.83
CA VAL A 71 -3.89 8.33 -14.17
C VAL A 71 -3.82 7.43 -12.94
N VAL A 72 -3.23 7.89 -11.84
CA VAL A 72 -3.13 7.05 -10.64
C VAL A 72 -4.49 6.74 -10.02
N THR A 73 -5.46 7.66 -10.11
CA THR A 73 -6.82 7.43 -9.66
C THR A 73 -7.50 6.34 -10.49
N MET A 74 -7.42 6.40 -11.82
CA MET A 74 -7.96 5.38 -12.72
C MET A 74 -7.30 4.01 -12.47
N VAL A 75 -5.97 3.99 -12.35
CA VAL A 75 -5.22 2.74 -12.22
C VAL A 75 -5.39 2.15 -10.82
N TYR A 76 -5.17 2.93 -9.77
CA TYR A 76 -5.19 2.37 -8.40
C TYR A 76 -6.61 2.12 -7.92
N GLY A 77 -7.51 3.10 -8.04
CA GLY A 77 -8.89 2.98 -7.57
C GLY A 77 -9.79 2.14 -8.47
N GLY A 78 -9.47 2.11 -9.76
CA GLY A 78 -10.22 1.34 -10.77
C GLY A 78 -9.52 0.03 -11.12
N LEU A 79 -8.60 0.07 -12.06
CA LEU A 79 -8.06 -1.13 -12.72
C LEU A 79 -7.48 -2.15 -11.73
N VAL A 80 -6.48 -1.76 -10.94
CA VAL A 80 -5.79 -2.69 -10.04
C VAL A 80 -6.70 -3.14 -8.91
N ASN A 81 -7.34 -2.20 -8.24
CA ASN A 81 -8.22 -2.49 -7.10
C ASN A 81 -9.36 -3.44 -7.49
N LYS A 82 -10.07 -3.14 -8.58
CA LYS A 82 -11.25 -3.94 -8.97
C LYS A 82 -10.88 -5.31 -9.55
N ASN A 83 -9.73 -5.45 -10.21
CA ASN A 83 -9.24 -6.76 -10.62
C ASN A 83 -8.88 -7.65 -9.42
N ILE A 84 -8.25 -7.08 -8.39
CA ILE A 84 -7.98 -7.82 -7.14
C ILE A 84 -9.30 -8.24 -6.48
N VAL A 85 -10.26 -7.32 -6.35
CA VAL A 85 -11.58 -7.62 -5.76
C VAL A 85 -12.29 -8.73 -6.55
N ALA A 86 -12.33 -8.63 -7.88
CA ALA A 86 -12.94 -9.64 -8.72
C ALA A 86 -12.27 -11.02 -8.56
N GLY A 87 -10.94 -11.07 -8.49
CA GLY A 87 -10.19 -12.30 -8.24
C GLY A 87 -10.49 -12.91 -6.87
N LEU A 88 -10.56 -12.09 -5.82
CA LEU A 88 -10.93 -12.54 -4.47
C LEU A 88 -12.39 -13.04 -4.39
N GLN A 89 -13.32 -12.36 -5.05
CA GLN A 89 -14.72 -12.81 -5.13
C GLN A 89 -14.82 -14.17 -5.83
N ALA A 90 -14.05 -14.42 -6.88
CA ALA A 90 -14.00 -15.72 -7.55
C ALA A 90 -13.49 -16.85 -6.64
N LEU A 91 -12.73 -16.52 -5.59
CA LEU A 91 -12.24 -17.43 -4.56
C LEU A 91 -13.16 -17.51 -3.32
N GLY A 92 -14.34 -16.90 -3.38
CA GLY A 92 -15.31 -16.90 -2.28
C GLY A 92 -14.99 -15.94 -1.13
N VAL A 93 -14.02 -15.04 -1.32
CA VAL A 93 -13.70 -13.99 -0.34
C VAL A 93 -14.58 -12.77 -0.56
N ASN A 94 -15.35 -12.36 0.45
CA ASN A 94 -16.22 -11.19 0.38
C ASN A 94 -15.39 -9.88 0.44
N ALA A 95 -14.72 -9.57 -0.65
CA ALA A 95 -13.79 -8.44 -0.75
C ALA A 95 -14.49 -7.13 -1.12
N LEU A 96 -14.07 -6.03 -0.49
CA LEU A 96 -14.52 -4.67 -0.77
C LEU A 96 -13.33 -3.77 -1.09
N GLY A 97 -13.26 -3.27 -2.32
CA GLY A 97 -12.21 -2.36 -2.76
C GLY A 97 -12.52 -0.92 -2.35
N LEU A 98 -11.58 -0.29 -1.63
CA LEU A 98 -11.71 1.03 -1.05
C LEU A 98 -10.49 1.91 -1.35
N THR A 99 -10.74 3.20 -1.48
CA THR A 99 -9.76 4.27 -1.33
C THR A 99 -9.94 4.94 0.02
N GLY A 100 -9.05 5.84 0.40
CA GLY A 100 -9.23 6.64 1.61
C GLY A 100 -10.42 7.61 1.56
N ALA A 101 -10.94 7.94 0.36
CA ALA A 101 -12.10 8.80 0.17
C ALA A 101 -13.42 8.09 0.50
N ASP A 102 -13.48 6.77 0.24
CA ASP A 102 -14.68 5.98 0.49
C ASP A 102 -14.99 6.00 1.99
N MET A 103 -16.21 6.42 2.34
CA MET A 103 -16.69 6.55 3.72
C MET A 103 -15.77 7.37 4.63
N ASN A 104 -14.96 8.29 4.07
CA ASN A 104 -13.93 9.04 4.83
C ASN A 104 -12.98 8.12 5.60
N LEU A 105 -12.54 7.03 4.95
CA LEU A 105 -11.75 5.99 5.58
C LEU A 105 -10.35 6.47 5.99
N MET A 106 -9.70 7.29 5.11
CA MET A 106 -8.33 7.76 5.38
C MET A 106 -8.14 9.17 4.82
N ARG A 107 -8.00 10.13 5.74
CA ARG A 107 -7.74 11.53 5.44
C ARG A 107 -6.25 11.83 5.44
N SER A 108 -5.82 12.62 4.49
CA SER A 108 -4.45 13.13 4.38
C SER A 108 -4.44 14.66 4.26
N ASP A 109 -3.36 15.28 4.67
CA ASP A 109 -3.05 16.62 4.23
C ASP A 109 -2.20 16.55 2.96
N LYS A 110 -2.41 17.49 2.04
CA LYS A 110 -1.51 17.63 0.89
C LYS A 110 -0.10 17.92 1.41
N ARG A 111 0.89 17.16 0.91
CA ARG A 111 2.28 17.35 1.32
C ARG A 111 2.73 18.78 1.07
N PRO A 112 3.30 19.47 2.07
CA PRO A 112 3.81 20.82 1.88
C PRO A 112 4.99 20.81 0.90
N VAL A 113 5.10 21.88 0.13
CA VAL A 113 6.27 22.12 -0.74
C VAL A 113 7.49 22.38 0.14
N ALA A 114 8.57 21.64 -0.12
CA ALA A 114 9.87 21.82 0.50
C ALA A 114 10.93 21.95 -0.61
N GLU A 115 12.00 21.17 -0.58
CA GLU A 115 13.00 21.12 -1.67
C GLU A 115 12.39 20.62 -2.99
N VAL A 116 11.35 19.77 -2.89
CA VAL A 116 10.62 19.20 -4.03
C VAL A 116 9.14 19.44 -3.85
N ASP A 117 8.48 19.96 -4.88
CA ASP A 117 7.02 19.96 -4.97
C ASP A 117 6.54 18.60 -5.51
N TYR A 118 5.96 17.78 -4.65
CA TYR A 118 5.40 16.50 -5.05
C TYR A 118 3.97 16.60 -5.64
N GLY A 119 3.36 17.80 -5.66
CA GLY A 119 2.03 18.01 -6.20
C GLY A 119 0.91 17.43 -5.31
N PHE A 120 0.03 16.63 -5.90
CA PHE A 120 -1.11 16.01 -5.22
C PHE A 120 -0.72 14.72 -4.47
N VAL A 121 0.25 14.83 -3.58
CA VAL A 121 0.69 13.74 -2.69
C VAL A 121 0.14 13.97 -1.30
N GLY A 122 -0.39 12.91 -0.67
CA GLY A 122 -0.97 12.95 0.66
C GLY A 122 -0.05 12.42 1.75
N ASP A 123 -0.01 13.11 2.88
CA ASP A 123 0.53 12.64 4.14
C ASP A 123 -0.63 12.30 5.09
N VAL A 124 -0.75 11.02 5.45
CA VAL A 124 -1.88 10.51 6.24
C VAL A 124 -1.93 11.18 7.61
N LYS A 125 -3.12 11.63 8.00
CA LYS A 125 -3.39 12.28 9.30
C LYS A 125 -4.39 11.50 10.13
N GLU A 126 -5.34 10.83 9.50
CA GLU A 126 -6.44 10.19 10.19
C GLU A 126 -6.87 8.93 9.45
N VAL A 127 -7.08 7.86 10.19
CA VAL A 127 -7.69 6.62 9.70
C VAL A 127 -8.91 6.33 10.54
N ASN A 128 -10.05 6.10 9.91
CA ASN A 128 -11.29 5.70 10.59
C ASN A 128 -11.23 4.21 10.96
N ALA A 129 -10.54 3.93 12.08
CA ALA A 129 -10.33 2.58 12.57
C ALA A 129 -11.62 1.85 12.93
N ASP A 130 -12.58 2.57 13.53
CA ASP A 130 -13.87 2.00 13.96
C ASP A 130 -14.69 1.53 12.76
N LEU A 131 -14.72 2.33 11.69
CA LEU A 131 -15.35 1.94 10.45
C LEU A 131 -14.70 0.70 9.84
N LEU A 132 -13.37 0.70 9.74
CA LEU A 132 -12.62 -0.40 9.15
C LEU A 132 -12.82 -1.70 9.96
N ALA A 133 -12.78 -1.62 11.29
CA ALA A 133 -13.05 -2.74 12.19
C ALA A 133 -14.49 -3.24 12.04
N SER A 134 -15.46 -2.33 11.90
CA SER A 134 -16.88 -2.69 11.68
C SER A 134 -17.07 -3.49 10.38
N LEU A 135 -16.43 -3.09 9.28
CA LEU A 135 -16.48 -3.84 8.03
C LEU A 135 -15.87 -5.24 8.18
N ILE A 136 -14.72 -5.33 8.86
CA ILE A 136 -14.02 -6.59 9.09
C ILE A 136 -14.87 -7.55 9.94
N HIS A 137 -15.49 -7.07 11.01
CA HIS A 137 -16.39 -7.89 11.86
C HIS A 137 -17.65 -8.35 11.14
N GLN A 138 -18.06 -7.67 10.06
CA GLN A 138 -19.15 -8.11 9.18
C GLN A 138 -18.72 -9.16 8.13
N GLY A 139 -17.49 -9.66 8.21
CA GLY A 139 -16.94 -10.62 7.25
C GLY A 139 -16.56 -10.02 5.90
N ILE A 140 -16.43 -8.69 5.83
CA ILE A 140 -15.95 -7.99 4.65
C ILE A 140 -14.41 -7.90 4.72
N VAL A 141 -13.76 -8.23 3.62
CA VAL A 141 -12.30 -8.13 3.48
C VAL A 141 -11.94 -6.83 2.73
N PRO A 142 -11.41 -5.80 3.42
CA PRO A 142 -11.03 -4.56 2.76
C PRO A 142 -9.81 -4.75 1.85
N VAL A 143 -9.89 -4.17 0.64
CA VAL A 143 -8.76 -4.07 -0.32
C VAL A 143 -8.47 -2.60 -0.54
N LEU A 144 -7.39 -2.10 0.06
CA LEU A 144 -7.08 -0.67 0.12
C LEU A 144 -6.16 -0.25 -1.03
N ALA A 145 -6.61 0.74 -1.79
CA ALA A 145 -5.81 1.40 -2.82
C ALA A 145 -4.97 2.55 -2.24
N PRO A 146 -3.80 2.89 -2.82
CA PRO A 146 -2.92 3.96 -2.33
C PRO A 146 -3.41 5.36 -2.75
N LEU A 147 -4.63 5.66 -2.39
CA LEU A 147 -5.32 6.94 -2.62
C LEU A 147 -6.01 7.40 -1.35
N THR A 148 -5.84 8.67 -1.02
CA THR A 148 -6.49 9.33 0.11
C THR A 148 -7.22 10.59 -0.34
N HIS A 149 -7.78 11.36 0.58
CA HIS A 149 -8.43 12.63 0.28
C HIS A 149 -8.16 13.69 1.37
N ASP A 150 -8.38 14.95 1.06
CA ASP A 150 -8.10 16.08 1.95
C ASP A 150 -9.33 16.68 2.67
N LYS A 151 -10.52 16.09 2.51
CA LYS A 151 -11.82 16.67 2.93
C LYS A 151 -12.20 17.98 2.26
N GLN A 152 -11.44 18.42 1.25
CA GLN A 152 -11.74 19.63 0.48
C GLN A 152 -12.19 19.32 -0.95
N GLY A 153 -12.40 18.04 -1.23
CA GLY A 153 -12.85 17.56 -2.56
C GLY A 153 -11.71 17.08 -3.47
N HIS A 154 -10.47 16.98 -2.96
CA HIS A 154 -9.36 16.52 -3.77
C HIS A 154 -8.90 15.12 -3.34
N MET A 155 -8.63 14.31 -4.35
CA MET A 155 -7.90 13.04 -4.17
C MET A 155 -6.40 13.32 -4.04
N LEU A 156 -5.72 12.47 -3.26
CA LEU A 156 -4.28 12.53 -3.08
C LEU A 156 -3.66 11.16 -3.32
N ASN A 157 -2.57 11.13 -4.09
CA ASN A 157 -1.73 9.95 -4.25
C ASN A 157 -0.92 9.74 -2.97
N THR A 158 -1.00 8.54 -2.40
CA THR A 158 -0.31 8.21 -1.15
C THR A 158 0.51 6.94 -1.32
N ASN A 159 1.67 6.87 -0.67
CA ASN A 159 2.52 5.68 -0.74
C ASN A 159 1.79 4.47 -0.12
N ALA A 160 1.79 3.32 -0.82
CA ALA A 160 1.07 2.12 -0.38
C ALA A 160 1.64 1.52 0.92
N ASP A 161 2.95 1.63 1.16
CA ASP A 161 3.57 1.18 2.42
C ASP A 161 3.09 2.06 3.58
N THR A 162 2.95 3.38 3.34
CA THR A 162 2.36 4.32 4.31
C THR A 162 0.89 3.97 4.60
N ILE A 163 0.08 3.68 3.56
CA ILE A 163 -1.31 3.23 3.76
C ILE A 163 -1.36 1.98 4.65
N ALA A 164 -0.51 1.00 4.37
CA ALA A 164 -0.46 -0.24 5.15
C ALA A 164 -0.06 0.00 6.61
N GLY A 165 0.98 0.78 6.84
CA GLY A 165 1.46 1.11 8.19
C GLY A 165 0.42 1.90 9.00
N GLU A 166 -0.21 2.92 8.41
CA GLU A 166 -1.22 3.72 9.11
C GLU A 166 -2.52 2.94 9.36
N ALA A 167 -2.93 2.08 8.41
CA ALA A 167 -4.06 1.17 8.64
C ALA A 167 -3.77 0.16 9.76
N ALA A 168 -2.56 -0.45 9.76
CA ALA A 168 -2.15 -1.39 10.81
C ALA A 168 -2.12 -0.74 12.19
N LYS A 169 -1.52 0.46 12.33
CA LYS A 169 -1.52 1.23 13.58
C LYS A 169 -2.94 1.54 14.08
N ALA A 170 -3.82 1.96 13.17
CA ALA A 170 -5.18 2.29 13.52
C ALA A 170 -5.95 1.06 13.99
N LEU A 171 -5.84 -0.06 13.26
CA LEU A 171 -6.49 -1.33 13.58
C LEU A 171 -5.93 -2.01 14.83
N ALA A 172 -4.71 -1.70 15.26
CA ALA A 172 -4.13 -2.21 16.51
C ALA A 172 -4.90 -1.80 17.78
N LYS A 173 -5.84 -0.86 17.67
CA LYS A 173 -6.79 -0.54 18.76
C LYS A 173 -7.89 -1.61 18.91
N HIS A 174 -8.17 -2.38 17.88
CA HIS A 174 -9.26 -3.36 17.81
C HIS A 174 -8.76 -4.80 17.72
N PHE A 175 -7.58 -5.02 17.11
CA PHE A 175 -7.04 -6.33 16.79
C PHE A 175 -5.57 -6.47 17.24
N GLU A 176 -5.13 -7.71 17.39
CA GLU A 176 -3.70 -8.06 17.38
C GLU A 176 -3.25 -8.13 15.92
N VAL A 177 -2.60 -7.07 15.43
CA VAL A 177 -2.29 -6.91 14.01
C VAL A 177 -0.90 -7.44 13.67
N THR A 178 -0.83 -8.32 12.67
CA THR A 178 0.40 -8.68 11.98
C THR A 178 0.43 -7.98 10.62
N LEU A 179 1.38 -7.07 10.40
CA LEU A 179 1.62 -6.42 9.12
C LEU A 179 2.70 -7.18 8.34
N MET A 180 2.36 -7.62 7.12
CA MET A 180 3.25 -8.34 6.23
C MET A 180 3.46 -7.56 4.93
N PHE A 181 4.71 -7.40 4.52
CA PHE A 181 5.07 -6.82 3.23
C PHE A 181 5.51 -7.93 2.27
N CYS A 182 4.76 -8.10 1.17
CA CYS A 182 5.12 -9.01 0.09
C CYS A 182 5.77 -8.22 -1.05
N PHE A 183 7.01 -8.55 -1.37
CA PHE A 183 7.81 -7.93 -2.41
C PHE A 183 8.84 -8.93 -2.99
N GLU A 184 9.62 -8.52 -3.97
CA GLU A 184 10.44 -9.41 -4.81
C GLU A 184 11.68 -10.00 -4.13
N LYS A 185 12.07 -9.47 -2.96
CA LYS A 185 13.21 -9.98 -2.18
C LYS A 185 12.73 -10.87 -1.04
N LYS A 186 13.57 -11.80 -0.59
CA LYS A 186 13.29 -12.71 0.53
C LYS A 186 13.07 -11.99 1.87
N GLY A 187 13.54 -10.74 1.98
CA GLY A 187 13.44 -9.92 3.18
C GLY A 187 14.31 -8.67 3.06
N VAL A 188 14.64 -8.07 4.20
CA VAL A 188 15.68 -7.04 4.26
C VAL A 188 17.02 -7.73 4.17
N LEU A 189 17.83 -7.36 3.19
CA LEU A 189 19.14 -7.97 2.95
C LEU A 189 20.24 -7.10 3.55
N LEU A 190 21.25 -7.73 4.13
CA LEU A 190 22.46 -7.06 4.58
C LEU A 190 23.30 -6.57 3.38
N ASP A 191 23.35 -7.40 2.33
CA ASP A 191 23.93 -7.08 1.01
C ASP A 191 22.84 -7.29 -0.05
N GLU A 192 22.50 -6.23 -0.80
CA GLU A 192 21.44 -6.28 -1.82
C GLU A 192 21.75 -7.24 -2.99
N ASN A 193 23.02 -7.63 -3.17
CA ASN A 193 23.48 -8.58 -4.18
C ASN A 193 23.51 -10.04 -3.70
N ASP A 194 23.28 -10.29 -2.41
CA ASP A 194 23.23 -11.62 -1.81
C ASP A 194 21.83 -11.89 -1.24
N ASP A 195 21.00 -12.64 -1.98
CA ASP A 195 19.65 -12.99 -1.59
C ASP A 195 19.58 -13.89 -0.34
N GLU A 196 20.70 -14.47 0.10
CA GLU A 196 20.77 -15.27 1.32
C GLU A 196 21.16 -14.43 2.56
N SER A 197 21.55 -13.16 2.37
CA SER A 197 21.94 -12.24 3.44
C SER A 197 20.74 -11.62 4.18
N VAL A 198 19.65 -12.37 4.32
CA VAL A 198 18.42 -11.88 4.99
C VAL A 198 18.69 -11.55 6.45
N ILE A 199 18.32 -10.35 6.87
CA ILE A 199 18.34 -9.96 8.27
C ILE A 199 17.04 -10.48 8.92
N PRO A 200 17.13 -11.48 9.81
CA PRO A 200 15.94 -12.18 10.31
C PRO A 200 15.10 -11.35 11.27
N GLU A 201 15.72 -10.40 11.97
CA GLU A 201 15.07 -9.55 12.96
C GLU A 201 15.70 -8.16 12.99
N ILE A 202 14.88 -7.12 13.02
CA ILE A 202 15.30 -5.72 13.07
C ILE A 202 14.47 -4.99 14.13
N ASP A 203 15.09 -4.67 15.24
CA ASP A 203 14.47 -3.80 16.25
C ASP A 203 14.72 -2.31 15.94
N ARG A 204 14.16 -1.42 16.77
CA ARG A 204 14.30 0.05 16.60
C ARG A 204 15.74 0.54 16.65
N ILE A 205 16.61 -0.13 17.40
CA ILE A 205 18.02 0.26 17.55
C ILE A 205 18.79 -0.17 16.33
N ALA A 206 18.63 -1.45 15.94
CA ALA A 206 19.24 -2.01 14.74
C ALA A 206 18.81 -1.27 13.46
N PHE A 207 17.50 -0.90 13.36
CA PHE A 207 16.99 -0.09 12.24
C PHE A 207 17.77 1.20 12.05
N LYS A 208 17.98 1.98 13.13
CA LYS A 208 18.74 3.24 13.06
C LYS A 208 20.16 2.99 12.58
N GLY A 209 20.83 1.98 13.14
CA GLY A 209 22.18 1.62 12.75
C GLY A 209 22.29 1.20 11.27
N TYR A 210 21.34 0.40 10.77
CA TYR A 210 21.33 -0.01 9.36
C TYR A 210 21.00 1.15 8.40
N VAL A 211 20.19 2.12 8.82
CA VAL A 211 19.96 3.34 8.04
C VAL A 211 21.23 4.21 7.97
N GLU A 212 21.92 4.40 9.10
CA GLU A 212 23.18 5.16 9.16
C GLU A 212 24.29 4.52 8.33
N GLN A 213 24.35 3.18 8.27
CA GLN A 213 25.27 2.41 7.45
C GLN A 213 24.88 2.34 5.96
N GLY A 214 23.71 2.86 5.57
CA GLY A 214 23.21 2.80 4.21
C GLY A 214 22.71 1.41 3.75
N ILE A 215 22.56 0.46 4.67
CA ILE A 215 22.03 -0.89 4.40
C ILE A 215 20.51 -0.79 4.15
N ILE A 216 19.82 -0.04 5.00
CA ILE A 216 18.38 0.26 4.82
C ILE A 216 18.24 1.64 4.20
N GLN A 217 17.75 1.71 2.96
CA GLN A 217 17.62 2.95 2.22
C GLN A 217 16.41 2.96 1.28
N GLY A 218 16.08 4.14 0.75
CA GLY A 218 15.06 4.33 -0.28
C GLY A 218 13.68 3.76 0.10
N GLY A 219 13.15 2.92 -0.77
CA GLY A 219 11.83 2.31 -0.60
C GLY A 219 11.72 1.28 0.52
N MET A 220 12.84 0.90 1.18
CA MET A 220 12.79 0.00 2.34
C MET A 220 12.43 0.75 3.63
N ILE A 221 12.83 2.02 3.76
CA ILE A 221 12.57 2.83 4.97
C ILE A 221 11.07 2.88 5.36
N PRO A 222 10.10 3.10 4.44
CA PRO A 222 8.69 3.15 4.82
C PRO A 222 8.06 1.79 5.14
N LYS A 223 8.79 0.68 5.02
CA LYS A 223 8.31 -0.68 5.36
C LYS A 223 8.67 -1.08 6.79
N LEU A 224 9.68 -0.42 7.37
CA LEU A 224 10.24 -0.70 8.69
C LEU A 224 10.02 0.47 9.65
#